data_89d62f7113e2b714d9afad473d8b964d
#
_entry.id   89d62f7113e2b714d9afad473d8b964d
#
_cell.length_a   1.000
_cell.length_b   1.000
_cell.length_c   1.000
_cell.angle_alpha   90.00
_cell.angle_beta   90.00
_cell.angle_gamma   90.00
#
_symmetry.space_group_name_H-M   'P 1'
#
loop_
_entity.id
_entity.type
_entity.pdbx_description
1 polymer ?
#
loop_
_entity_poly.entity_id
_entity_poly.type
_entity_poly.pdbx_seq_one_letter_code
_entity_poly.pdbx_strand_id
1 'polypeptide(L)'
;MSVALLDVNVLIALAWPTHIHNGAARTWFAQRQSDGWATCPITQCAFVRLSSNPKLLQPSVETAEAVALLQRIVALDNHIFWNDAIPFSSPAVPKQLLVSHRQITDAYLLGLAKHNN
;
A
#
# COMPACT_ATOMS: atom_id res chain seq x y z
N MET A 1 5.53 18.86 4.04
CA MET A 1 4.41 18.02 3.64
C MET A 1 4.77 16.57 3.87
N SER A 2 3.88 15.80 4.42
CA SER A 2 4.18 14.42 4.72
C SER A 2 4.00 13.52 3.50
N VAL A 3 4.83 12.47 3.43
CA VAL A 3 4.74 11.44 2.41
C VAL A 3 3.69 10.42 2.86
N ALA A 4 2.75 10.09 1.98
CA ALA A 4 1.70 9.13 2.28
C ALA A 4 2.18 7.70 1.98
N LEU A 5 2.13 6.82 2.97
CA LEU A 5 2.33 5.39 2.76
C LEU A 5 1.01 4.79 2.29
N LEU A 6 0.99 4.26 1.07
CA LEU A 6 -0.24 3.70 0.53
C LEU A 6 -0.47 2.29 1.05
N ASP A 7 -1.62 2.11 1.68
CA ASP A 7 -2.10 0.79 2.05
C ASP A 7 -2.41 -0.03 0.79
N VAL A 8 -2.39 -1.36 0.92
CA VAL A 8 -2.67 -2.25 -0.21
C VAL A 8 -4.04 -2.01 -0.82
N ASN A 9 -5.03 -1.65 -0.03
CA ASN A 9 -6.37 -1.37 -0.55
C ASN A 9 -6.39 -0.17 -1.49
N VAL A 10 -5.58 0.85 -1.19
CA VAL A 10 -5.43 2.01 -2.07
C VAL A 10 -4.69 1.62 -3.35
N LEU A 11 -3.63 0.82 -3.23
CA LEU A 11 -2.88 0.34 -4.40
C LEU A 11 -3.77 -0.45 -5.35
N ILE A 12 -4.59 -1.35 -4.81
CA ILE A 12 -5.54 -2.15 -5.60
C ILE A 12 -6.56 -1.24 -6.28
N ALA A 13 -7.13 -0.29 -5.55
CA ALA A 13 -8.12 0.63 -6.11
C ALA A 13 -7.53 1.48 -7.24
N LEU A 14 -6.27 1.90 -7.12
CA LEU A 14 -5.57 2.66 -8.16
C LEU A 14 -5.30 1.81 -9.40
N ALA A 15 -4.90 0.55 -9.19
CA ALA A 15 -4.43 -0.32 -10.27
C ALA A 15 -5.57 -0.88 -11.11
N TRP A 16 -6.75 -1.10 -10.51
CA TRP A 16 -7.83 -1.83 -11.15
C TRP A 16 -8.96 -0.88 -11.56
N PRO A 17 -9.13 -0.60 -12.88
CA PRO A 17 -10.15 0.34 -13.35
C PRO A 17 -11.58 -0.06 -12.99
N THR A 18 -11.82 -1.37 -12.80
CA THR A 18 -13.15 -1.89 -12.43
C THR A 18 -13.42 -1.82 -10.94
N HIS A 19 -12.44 -1.45 -10.13
CA HIS A 19 -12.64 -1.35 -8.67
C HIS A 19 -13.64 -0.24 -8.35
N ILE A 20 -14.52 -0.51 -7.40
CA ILE A 20 -15.59 0.44 -7.03
C ILE A 20 -15.03 1.80 -6.59
N HIS A 21 -13.85 1.81 -5.98
CA HIS A 21 -13.22 3.04 -5.49
C HIS A 21 -12.12 3.57 -6.42
N ASN A 22 -12.03 3.06 -7.66
CA ASN A 22 -10.96 3.48 -8.59
C ASN A 22 -10.98 4.99 -8.84
N GLY A 23 -12.15 5.55 -9.13
CA GLY A 23 -12.27 6.98 -9.41
C GLY A 23 -11.84 7.85 -8.23
N ALA A 24 -12.32 7.52 -7.02
CA ALA A 24 -11.95 8.25 -5.81
C ALA A 24 -10.45 8.13 -5.51
N ALA A 25 -9.89 6.93 -5.66
CA ALA A 25 -8.47 6.69 -5.42
C ALA A 25 -7.60 7.48 -6.40
N ARG A 26 -7.97 7.50 -7.68
CA ARG A 26 -7.21 8.24 -8.69
C ARG A 26 -7.26 9.74 -8.45
N THR A 27 -8.41 10.28 -8.06
CA THR A 27 -8.56 11.70 -7.72
C THR A 27 -7.68 12.06 -6.53
N TRP A 28 -7.75 11.26 -5.46
CA TRP A 28 -6.93 11.47 -4.28
C TRP A 28 -5.43 11.41 -4.61
N PHE A 29 -5.03 10.41 -5.38
CA PHE A 29 -3.62 10.22 -5.75
C PHE A 29 -3.11 11.41 -6.57
N ALA A 30 -3.89 11.89 -7.53
CA ALA A 30 -3.49 13.04 -8.34
C ALA A 30 -3.22 14.28 -7.48
N GLN A 31 -3.97 14.46 -6.40
CA GLN A 31 -3.79 15.58 -5.49
C GLN A 31 -2.56 15.43 -4.58
N ARG A 32 -2.15 14.19 -4.28
CA ARG A 32 -1.11 13.90 -3.29
C ARG A 32 0.23 13.53 -3.90
N GLN A 33 0.25 13.17 -5.17
CA GLN A 33 1.44 12.63 -5.81
C GLN A 33 2.63 13.58 -5.73
N SER A 34 2.41 14.87 -5.84
CA SER A 34 3.48 15.86 -5.81
C SER A 34 4.19 15.96 -4.44
N ASP A 35 3.51 15.57 -3.36
CA ASP A 35 4.10 15.55 -2.02
C ASP A 35 4.97 14.33 -1.77
N GLY A 36 4.99 13.39 -2.69
CA GLY A 36 5.63 12.11 -2.52
C GLY A 36 4.68 11.07 -1.92
N TRP A 37 4.88 9.83 -2.30
CA TRP A 37 4.08 8.71 -1.82
C TRP A 37 4.97 7.48 -1.74
N ALA A 38 4.64 6.59 -0.84
CA ALA A 38 5.53 5.49 -0.51
C ALA A 38 4.84 4.14 -0.57
N THR A 39 5.63 3.12 -0.87
CA THR A 39 5.28 1.72 -0.62
C THR A 39 6.39 1.09 0.22
N CYS A 40 6.11 -0.06 0.78
CA CYS A 40 7.07 -0.83 1.58
C CYS A 40 6.96 -2.32 1.21
N PRO A 41 7.85 -3.18 1.71
CA PRO A 41 7.78 -4.60 1.38
C PRO A 41 6.44 -5.25 1.68
N ILE A 42 5.81 -4.87 2.79
CA ILE A 42 4.52 -5.44 3.18
C ILE A 42 3.43 -5.09 2.18
N THR A 43 3.32 -3.82 1.80
CA THR A 43 2.28 -3.39 0.86
C THR A 43 2.52 -3.91 -0.54
N GLN A 44 3.78 -4.01 -0.98
CA GLN A 44 4.11 -4.57 -2.28
C GLN A 44 3.79 -6.07 -2.35
N CYS A 45 4.19 -6.84 -1.34
CA CYS A 45 3.87 -8.27 -1.29
C CYS A 45 2.35 -8.51 -1.27
N ALA A 46 1.63 -7.72 -0.48
CA ALA A 46 0.18 -7.83 -0.40
C ALA A 46 -0.48 -7.51 -1.74
N PHE A 47 0.03 -6.49 -2.45
CA PHE A 47 -0.50 -6.13 -3.77
C PHE A 47 -0.40 -7.29 -4.76
N VAL A 48 0.78 -7.90 -4.85
CA VAL A 48 1.00 -9.03 -5.77
C VAL A 48 0.11 -10.20 -5.38
N ARG A 49 0.04 -10.53 -4.09
CA ARG A 49 -0.76 -11.65 -3.60
C ARG A 49 -2.25 -11.47 -3.87
N LEU A 50 -2.78 -10.29 -3.58
CA LEU A 50 -4.20 -10.02 -3.79
C LEU A 50 -4.56 -9.95 -5.28
N SER A 51 -3.71 -9.32 -6.09
CA SER A 51 -3.96 -9.16 -7.52
C SER A 51 -3.97 -10.49 -8.26
N SER A 52 -3.23 -11.48 -7.76
CA SER A 52 -3.13 -12.80 -8.41
C SER A 52 -4.02 -13.86 -7.76
N ASN A 53 -4.86 -13.48 -6.79
CA ASN A 53 -5.74 -14.42 -6.10
C ASN A 53 -7.17 -14.36 -6.68
N PRO A 54 -7.61 -15.39 -7.43
CA PRO A 54 -8.92 -15.38 -8.06
C PRO A 54 -10.08 -15.42 -7.06
N LYS A 55 -9.83 -15.78 -5.81
CA LYS A 55 -10.85 -15.78 -4.76
C LYS A 55 -11.14 -14.38 -4.22
N LEU A 56 -10.17 -13.46 -4.35
CA LEU A 56 -10.27 -12.13 -3.77
C LEU A 56 -10.51 -11.04 -4.81
N LEU A 57 -10.04 -11.25 -6.04
CA LEU A 57 -10.15 -10.26 -7.10
C LEU A 57 -10.54 -10.95 -8.40
N GLN A 58 -11.59 -10.46 -9.03
CA GLN A 58 -12.06 -11.02 -10.31
C GLN A 58 -12.33 -9.89 -11.30
N PRO A 59 -11.75 -10.00 -12.52
CA PRO A 59 -10.77 -11.04 -12.89
C PRO A 59 -9.43 -10.81 -12.21
N SER A 60 -8.80 -11.90 -11.77
CA SER A 60 -7.43 -11.85 -11.27
C SER A 60 -6.45 -11.98 -12.44
N VAL A 61 -5.17 -11.69 -12.17
CA VAL A 61 -4.11 -11.85 -13.15
C VAL A 61 -3.10 -12.89 -12.66
N GLU A 62 -2.27 -13.39 -13.59
CA GLU A 62 -1.18 -14.26 -13.20
C GLU A 62 -0.16 -13.51 -12.35
N THR A 63 0.60 -14.25 -11.53
CA THR A 63 1.58 -13.64 -10.62
C THR A 63 2.56 -12.74 -11.38
N ALA A 64 3.08 -13.21 -12.53
CA ALA A 64 4.01 -12.41 -13.32
C ALA A 64 3.40 -11.10 -13.80
N GLU A 65 2.12 -11.11 -14.16
CA GLU A 65 1.41 -9.90 -14.57
C GLU A 65 1.20 -8.96 -13.39
N ALA A 66 0.93 -9.51 -12.20
CA ALA A 66 0.78 -8.70 -10.98
C ALA A 66 2.09 -7.99 -10.63
N VAL A 67 3.23 -8.68 -10.76
CA VAL A 67 4.54 -8.09 -10.56
C VAL A 67 4.80 -6.98 -11.57
N ALA A 68 4.49 -7.22 -12.85
CA ALA A 68 4.67 -6.21 -13.89
C ALA A 68 3.81 -4.97 -13.62
N LEU A 69 2.59 -5.18 -13.16
CA LEU A 69 1.68 -4.07 -12.79
C LEU A 69 2.24 -3.26 -11.62
N LEU A 70 2.74 -3.95 -10.59
CA LEU A 70 3.40 -3.28 -9.47
C LEU A 70 4.59 -2.45 -9.94
N GLN A 71 5.43 -3.01 -10.83
CA GLN A 71 6.59 -2.30 -11.36
C GLN A 71 6.19 -1.02 -12.09
N ARG A 72 5.09 -1.03 -12.83
CA ARG A 72 4.57 0.16 -13.49
C ARG A 72 4.06 1.20 -12.49
N ILE A 73 3.42 0.76 -11.42
CA ILE A 73 2.91 1.66 -10.38
C ILE A 73 4.08 2.36 -9.69
N VAL A 74 5.08 1.61 -9.23
CA VAL A 74 6.21 2.20 -8.49
C VAL A 74 7.14 3.03 -9.39
N ALA A 75 6.99 2.94 -10.70
CA ALA A 75 7.70 3.80 -11.64
C ALA A 75 7.05 5.17 -11.82
N LEU A 76 5.85 5.39 -11.28
CA LEU A 76 5.19 6.69 -11.33
C LEU A 76 5.98 7.72 -10.53
N ASP A 77 5.83 8.99 -10.92
CA ASP A 77 6.60 10.07 -10.32
C ASP A 77 6.42 10.16 -8.82
N ASN A 78 7.51 10.50 -8.15
CA ASN A 78 7.57 10.80 -6.71
C ASN A 78 7.32 9.58 -5.80
N HIS A 79 7.44 8.37 -6.35
CA HIS A 79 7.42 7.16 -5.54
C HIS A 79 8.67 7.05 -4.67
N ILE A 80 8.50 6.67 -3.42
CA ILE A 80 9.57 6.42 -2.47
C ILE A 80 9.38 5.01 -1.92
N PHE A 81 10.45 4.21 -1.95
CA PHE A 81 10.40 2.91 -1.29
C PHE A 81 10.89 3.05 0.14
N TRP A 82 10.07 2.66 1.10
CA TRP A 82 10.45 2.62 2.51
C TRP A 82 10.74 1.17 2.92
N ASN A 83 11.96 0.93 3.41
CA ASN A 83 12.26 -0.39 3.95
C ASN A 83 11.52 -0.60 5.28
N ASP A 84 11.56 -1.84 5.77
CA ASP A 84 10.95 -2.23 7.04
C ASP A 84 11.90 -1.92 8.21
N ALA A 85 12.26 -0.65 8.37
CA ALA A 85 13.35 -0.18 9.21
C ALA A 85 13.09 -0.31 10.71
N ILE A 86 11.84 -0.50 11.13
CA ILE A 86 11.49 -0.58 12.55
C ILE A 86 10.93 -1.97 12.90
N PRO A 87 11.22 -2.47 14.11
CA PRO A 87 10.55 -3.69 14.58
C PRO A 87 9.12 -3.38 15.02
N PHE A 88 8.31 -4.43 15.11
CA PHE A 88 6.93 -4.25 15.60
C PHE A 88 6.89 -3.68 17.02
N SER A 89 7.91 -3.96 17.82
CA SER A 89 8.02 -3.46 19.19
C SER A 89 8.38 -1.98 19.29
N SER A 90 8.68 -1.32 18.17
CA SER A 90 9.02 0.11 18.17
C SER A 90 7.92 0.94 18.84
N PRO A 91 8.29 1.96 19.63
CA PRO A 91 7.30 2.88 20.20
C PRO A 91 6.45 3.61 19.15
N ALA A 92 6.94 3.73 17.92
CA ALA A 92 6.19 4.34 16.83
C ALA A 92 4.96 3.53 16.43
N VAL A 93 4.97 2.21 16.68
CA VAL A 93 3.82 1.34 16.37
C VAL A 93 2.76 1.53 17.45
N PRO A 94 1.53 1.96 17.10
CA PRO A 94 0.49 2.27 18.10
C PRO A 94 -0.17 0.98 18.60
N LYS A 95 0.37 0.38 19.68
CA LYS A 95 -0.15 -0.88 20.25
C LYS A 95 -1.56 -0.72 20.81
N GLN A 96 -1.94 0.49 21.19
CA GLN A 96 -3.29 0.76 21.69
C GLN A 96 -4.39 0.52 20.66
N LEU A 97 -4.03 0.44 19.38
CA LEU A 97 -4.98 0.13 18.32
C LEU A 97 -5.21 -1.37 18.14
N LEU A 98 -4.45 -2.21 18.85
CA LEU A 98 -4.53 -3.66 18.70
C LEU A 98 -5.70 -4.23 19.48
N VAL A 99 -6.81 -4.47 18.80
CA VAL A 99 -8.00 -5.11 19.36
C VAL A 99 -8.02 -6.58 18.98
N SER A 100 -7.59 -6.90 17.75
CA SER A 100 -7.53 -8.28 17.26
C SER A 100 -6.39 -8.41 16.25
N HIS A 101 -6.20 -9.63 15.74
CA HIS A 101 -5.20 -9.90 14.70
C HIS A 101 -5.39 -9.05 13.44
N ARG A 102 -6.59 -8.50 13.22
CA ARG A 102 -6.90 -7.73 12.02
C ARG A 102 -6.21 -6.37 11.97
N GLN A 103 -5.82 -5.80 13.14
CA GLN A 103 -5.16 -4.51 13.21
C GLN A 103 -3.64 -4.57 13.18
N ILE A 104 -3.04 -5.77 13.17
CA ILE A 104 -1.58 -5.91 13.32
C ILE A 104 -0.84 -5.21 12.18
N THR A 105 -1.18 -5.51 10.94
CA THR A 105 -0.51 -4.88 9.79
C THR A 105 -0.76 -3.38 9.74
N ASP A 106 -2.00 -2.95 9.97
CA ASP A 106 -2.34 -1.53 9.95
C ASP A 106 -1.57 -0.75 11.01
N ALA A 107 -1.45 -1.30 12.22
CA ALA A 107 -0.68 -0.67 13.29
C ALA A 107 0.81 -0.54 12.91
N TYR A 108 1.38 -1.58 12.31
CA TYR A 108 2.77 -1.53 11.85
C TYR A 108 2.96 -0.45 10.78
N LEU A 109 2.07 -0.38 9.80
CA LEU A 109 2.17 0.60 8.72
C LEU A 109 2.06 2.04 9.25
N LEU A 110 1.20 2.27 10.23
CA LEU A 110 1.14 3.57 10.89
C LEU A 110 2.45 3.90 11.59
N GLY A 111 3.04 2.92 12.27
CA GLY A 111 4.34 3.09 12.92
C GLY A 111 5.44 3.41 11.91
N LEU A 112 5.47 2.71 10.79
CA LEU A 112 6.44 2.95 9.74
C LEU A 112 6.29 4.35 9.14
N ALA A 113 5.07 4.80 8.93
CA ALA A 113 4.80 6.15 8.42
C ALA A 113 5.27 7.22 9.41
N LYS A 114 5.04 7.03 10.70
CA LYS A 114 5.54 7.93 11.73
C LYS A 114 7.07 7.98 11.75
N HIS A 115 7.69 6.82 11.61
CA HIS A 115 9.16 6.73 11.61
C HIS A 115 9.76 7.52 10.44
N ASN A 116 9.14 7.51 9.28
CA ASN A 116 9.66 8.13 8.07
C ASN A 116 9.21 9.57 7.85
N ASN A 117 8.23 10.02 8.60
CA ASN A 117 7.78 11.42 8.55
C ASN A 117 8.19 12.19 9.82
#